data_44271dbb106dcc4fd70b628088e551d7
#
_entry.id   44271dbb106dcc4fd70b628088e551d7
#
_cell.length_a   1.000
_cell.length_b   1.000
_cell.length_c   1.000
_cell.angle_alpha   90.00
_cell.angle_beta   90.00
_cell.angle_gamma   90.00
#
_symmetry.space_group_name_H-M   'P 1'
#
loop_
_entity.id
_entity.type
_entity.pdbx_description
1 polymer ?
#
loop_
_entity_poly.entity_id
_entity_poly.type
_entity_poly.pdbx_seq_one_letter_code
_entity_poly.pdbx_strand_id
1 'polypeptide(L)'
;VDYSLEQGKIQKELLRDLAVPYAILDTTGHIMWSNAIFNRTVGVGEKKHIRKAIDTYFPELTLELFRNTDDVSVDIVYDSKNYNVVLRRVDLSNVFLEDSQEHKDDDVVIAMYMFDVTELKRYQRENADQKLYAGLANIDNYDEVMEKLPDVKQSLLMALVDRKINVYLGNLDAIVKRVENDKYFFVFRQKHMKTLRDSNFSLLDEVKSINVGNGISMTLSIGVGTDDAKEGSSFAKAYENARTAIGLALGRGGDQAAVKSGEQVTYYG
;
A
#
# COMPACT_ATOMS: atom_id res chain seq x y z
N VAL A 1 7.87 14.11 53.52
CA VAL A 1 6.55 13.47 53.23
C VAL A 1 5.76 14.28 52.22
N ASP A 2 5.84 15.63 52.19
CA ASP A 2 5.10 16.44 51.24
C ASP A 2 5.60 16.33 49.78
N TYR A 3 6.90 16.24 49.56
CA TYR A 3 7.51 16.27 48.22
C TYR A 3 7.14 15.03 47.36
N SER A 4 7.06 13.85 47.95
CA SER A 4 6.69 12.62 47.20
C SER A 4 5.19 12.59 46.85
N LEU A 5 4.35 13.17 47.70
CA LEU A 5 2.91 13.34 47.43
C LEU A 5 2.63 14.37 46.34
N GLU A 6 3.41 15.45 46.27
CA GLU A 6 3.32 16.44 45.18
C GLU A 6 3.80 15.87 43.84
N GLN A 7 4.92 15.13 43.82
CA GLN A 7 5.39 14.44 42.60
C GLN A 7 4.35 13.44 42.07
N GLY A 8 3.71 12.65 42.93
CA GLY A 8 2.67 11.71 42.53
C GLY A 8 1.43 12.41 41.93
N LYS A 9 1.07 13.59 42.48
CA LYS A 9 -0.02 14.40 41.90
C LYS A 9 0.33 14.97 40.53
N ILE A 10 1.54 15.50 40.38
CA ILE A 10 2.03 16.05 39.10
C ILE A 10 2.09 14.94 38.04
N GLN A 11 2.63 13.77 38.35
CA GLN A 11 2.68 12.65 37.43
C GLN A 11 1.28 12.20 36.99
N LYS A 12 0.32 12.15 37.92
CA LYS A 12 -1.06 11.78 37.63
C LYS A 12 -1.75 12.78 36.69
N GLU A 13 -1.53 14.08 36.91
CA GLU A 13 -2.06 15.13 36.02
C GLU A 13 -1.40 15.07 34.64
N LEU A 14 -0.08 14.87 34.55
CA LEU A 14 0.63 14.73 33.29
C LEU A 14 0.12 13.53 32.48
N LEU A 15 -0.11 12.39 33.12
CA LEU A 15 -0.68 11.21 32.46
C LEU A 15 -2.12 11.44 32.01
N ARG A 16 -2.90 12.17 32.81
CA ARG A 16 -4.29 12.52 32.48
C ARG A 16 -4.38 13.45 31.29
N ASP A 17 -3.43 14.38 31.15
CA ASP A 17 -3.39 15.41 30.12
C ASP A 17 -2.55 15.03 28.90
N LEU A 18 -2.05 13.78 28.82
CA LEU A 18 -1.38 13.27 27.62
C LEU A 18 -2.27 13.47 26.40
N ALA A 19 -1.68 14.03 25.34
CA ALA A 19 -2.39 14.37 24.09
C ALA A 19 -2.75 13.14 23.22
N VAL A 20 -2.43 11.93 23.67
CA VAL A 20 -2.74 10.68 22.97
C VAL A 20 -3.64 9.80 23.83
N PRO A 21 -4.54 8.98 23.26
CA PRO A 21 -5.26 7.96 24.00
C PRO A 21 -4.28 7.03 24.68
N TYR A 22 -4.42 6.91 26.00
CA TYR A 22 -3.53 6.11 26.84
C TYR A 22 -4.32 5.30 27.84
N ALA A 23 -3.96 4.02 27.99
CA ALA A 23 -4.53 3.13 28.99
C ALA A 23 -3.44 2.29 29.64
N ILE A 24 -3.71 1.84 30.87
CA ILE A 24 -2.93 0.84 31.61
C ILE A 24 -3.77 -0.42 31.69
N LEU A 25 -3.23 -1.53 31.26
CA LEU A 25 -3.87 -2.84 31.27
C LEU A 25 -3.10 -3.78 32.21
N ASP A 26 -3.81 -4.77 32.75
CA ASP A 26 -3.17 -5.90 33.39
C ASP A 26 -2.60 -6.89 32.34
N THR A 27 -1.87 -7.90 32.80
CA THR A 27 -1.27 -8.94 31.95
C THR A 27 -2.28 -9.83 31.23
N THR A 28 -3.55 -9.71 31.58
CA THR A 28 -4.68 -10.40 30.91
C THR A 28 -5.45 -9.51 29.94
N GLY A 29 -5.01 -8.24 29.78
CA GLY A 29 -5.60 -7.28 28.84
C GLY A 29 -6.82 -6.53 29.39
N HIS A 30 -7.10 -6.57 30.70
CA HIS A 30 -8.17 -5.78 31.30
C HIS A 30 -7.70 -4.36 31.61
N ILE A 31 -8.57 -3.39 31.36
CA ILE A 31 -8.28 -1.98 31.59
C ILE A 31 -8.28 -1.68 33.08
N MET A 32 -7.11 -1.30 33.61
CA MET A 32 -6.92 -0.84 34.98
C MET A 32 -7.15 0.68 35.11
N TRP A 33 -6.69 1.43 34.13
CA TRP A 33 -6.79 2.88 34.08
C TRP A 33 -6.73 3.41 32.65
N SER A 34 -7.29 4.57 32.42
CA SER A 34 -7.19 5.26 31.12
C SER A 34 -7.35 6.76 31.26
N ASN A 35 -6.80 7.51 30.31
CA ASN A 35 -6.94 8.96 30.27
C ASN A 35 -8.25 9.41 29.61
N ALA A 36 -8.57 10.72 29.72
CA ALA A 36 -9.79 11.30 29.18
C ALA A 36 -9.89 11.17 27.65
N ILE A 37 -8.74 11.16 26.94
CA ILE A 37 -8.71 11.04 25.48
C ILE A 37 -9.07 9.62 25.06
N PHE A 38 -8.51 8.61 25.72
CA PHE A 38 -8.89 7.21 25.50
C PHE A 38 -10.40 7.01 25.67
N ASN A 39 -10.97 7.53 26.77
CA ASN A 39 -12.39 7.41 27.08
C ASN A 39 -13.29 8.03 26.00
N ARG A 40 -12.89 9.19 25.47
CA ARG A 40 -13.57 9.85 24.34
C ARG A 40 -13.45 9.06 23.05
N THR A 41 -12.27 8.49 22.79
CA THR A 41 -12.01 7.71 21.58
C THR A 41 -12.90 6.44 21.54
N VAL A 42 -13.03 5.73 22.66
CA VAL A 42 -13.89 4.53 22.73
C VAL A 42 -15.37 4.82 23.02
N GLY A 43 -15.75 6.10 23.16
CA GLY A 43 -17.13 6.52 23.34
C GLY A 43 -17.76 6.12 24.69
N VAL A 44 -16.94 5.95 25.73
CA VAL A 44 -17.40 5.47 27.05
C VAL A 44 -17.06 6.46 28.15
N GLY A 45 -17.96 6.70 29.08
CA GLY A 45 -17.73 7.57 30.26
C GLY A 45 -16.67 6.96 31.21
N GLU A 46 -15.93 7.87 31.91
CA GLU A 46 -14.70 7.61 32.66
C GLU A 46 -14.60 6.39 33.59
N LYS A 47 -15.72 5.80 33.99
CA LYS A 47 -15.74 4.65 34.92
C LYS A 47 -16.32 3.36 34.34
N LYS A 48 -16.87 3.38 33.12
CA LYS A 48 -17.62 2.26 32.56
C LYS A 48 -16.77 1.16 31.91
N HIS A 49 -15.48 1.41 31.67
CA HIS A 49 -14.58 0.46 30.99
C HIS A 49 -13.53 -0.16 31.91
N ILE A 50 -13.35 0.36 33.14
CA ILE A 50 -12.44 -0.24 34.11
C ILE A 50 -12.82 -1.71 34.33
N ARG A 51 -11.87 -2.62 34.28
CA ARG A 51 -12.00 -4.09 34.32
C ARG A 51 -12.65 -4.74 33.10
N LYS A 52 -12.91 -3.98 32.00
CA LYS A 52 -13.29 -4.61 30.73
C LYS A 52 -12.03 -5.03 29.97
N ALA A 53 -12.12 -6.16 29.28
CA ALA A 53 -11.06 -6.61 28.40
C ALA A 53 -10.95 -5.68 27.18
N ILE A 54 -9.72 -5.38 26.78
CA ILE A 54 -9.43 -4.44 25.70
C ILE A 54 -9.93 -4.94 24.34
N ASP A 55 -9.94 -6.25 24.13
CA ASP A 55 -10.48 -6.91 22.92
C ASP A 55 -11.97 -6.64 22.69
N THR A 56 -12.69 -6.26 23.74
CA THR A 56 -14.10 -5.78 23.63
C THR A 56 -14.21 -4.54 22.76
N TYR A 57 -13.19 -3.69 22.72
CA TYR A 57 -13.12 -2.47 21.92
C TYR A 57 -12.30 -2.66 20.65
N PHE A 58 -11.27 -3.46 20.71
CA PHE A 58 -10.29 -3.70 19.66
C PHE A 58 -10.03 -5.21 19.53
N PRO A 59 -10.84 -5.92 18.75
CA PRO A 59 -10.73 -7.38 18.60
C PRO A 59 -9.37 -7.87 18.09
N GLU A 60 -8.59 -6.98 17.46
CA GLU A 60 -7.24 -7.26 16.98
C GLU A 60 -6.23 -7.40 18.13
N LEU A 61 -6.53 -6.84 19.31
CA LEU A 61 -5.67 -6.90 20.48
C LEU A 61 -5.95 -8.18 21.30
N THR A 62 -5.44 -9.29 20.82
CA THR A 62 -5.65 -10.62 21.45
C THR A 62 -4.76 -10.86 22.66
N LEU A 63 -5.18 -11.78 23.54
CA LEU A 63 -4.42 -12.16 24.75
C LEU A 63 -3.00 -12.64 24.46
N GLU A 64 -2.75 -13.21 23.28
CA GLU A 64 -1.42 -13.67 22.88
C GLU A 64 -0.40 -12.52 22.79
N LEU A 65 -0.86 -11.32 22.39
CA LEU A 65 -0.03 -10.13 22.32
C LEU A 65 0.50 -9.68 23.69
N PHE A 66 -0.22 -9.99 24.78
CA PHE A 66 0.14 -9.59 26.13
C PHE A 66 1.08 -10.55 26.84
N ARG A 67 1.21 -11.79 26.30
CA ARG A 67 1.96 -12.85 26.98
C ARG A 67 3.44 -12.91 26.63
N ASN A 68 3.81 -12.53 25.41
CA ASN A 68 5.09 -12.95 24.82
C ASN A 68 6.02 -11.80 24.40
N THR A 69 5.70 -10.53 24.65
CA THR A 69 6.48 -9.42 24.07
C THR A 69 6.60 -8.24 25.02
N ASP A 70 7.82 -7.70 25.10
CA ASP A 70 8.10 -6.49 25.90
C ASP A 70 7.52 -5.23 25.23
N ASP A 71 7.59 -5.13 23.90
CA ASP A 71 7.02 -4.05 23.11
C ASP A 71 6.34 -4.61 21.84
N VAL A 72 5.08 -4.29 21.62
CA VAL A 72 4.30 -4.68 20.43
C VAL A 72 3.67 -3.45 19.79
N SER A 73 3.71 -3.38 18.45
CA SER A 73 2.99 -2.38 17.67
C SER A 73 1.99 -3.05 16.74
N VAL A 74 0.73 -2.67 16.82
CA VAL A 74 -0.37 -3.22 16.03
C VAL A 74 -1.14 -2.10 15.36
N ASP A 75 -1.39 -2.23 14.06
CA ASP A 75 -2.27 -1.32 13.34
C ASP A 75 -3.71 -1.79 13.43
N ILE A 76 -4.61 -0.92 13.85
CA ILE A 76 -6.04 -1.20 13.96
C ILE A 76 -6.85 -0.14 13.24
N VAL A 77 -8.10 -0.47 12.89
CA VAL A 77 -9.09 0.47 12.39
C VAL A 77 -10.23 0.57 13.40
N TYR A 78 -10.46 1.78 13.91
CA TYR A 78 -11.52 2.04 14.86
C TYR A 78 -12.25 3.35 14.50
N ASP A 79 -13.57 3.33 14.46
CA ASP A 79 -14.43 4.47 14.11
C ASP A 79 -13.94 5.21 12.83
N SER A 80 -13.67 4.45 11.76
CA SER A 80 -13.18 4.95 10.46
C SER A 80 -11.79 5.64 10.51
N LYS A 81 -11.06 5.52 11.62
CA LYS A 81 -9.70 6.02 11.79
C LYS A 81 -8.69 4.88 11.87
N ASN A 82 -7.49 5.14 11.40
CA ASN A 82 -6.38 4.20 11.54
C ASN A 82 -5.55 4.59 12.78
N TYR A 83 -5.36 3.64 13.67
CA TYR A 83 -4.50 3.82 14.83
C TYR A 83 -3.33 2.85 14.78
N ASN A 84 -2.15 3.33 15.12
CA ASN A 84 -1.03 2.49 15.51
C ASN A 84 -1.07 2.37 17.03
N VAL A 85 -1.31 1.16 17.53
CA VAL A 85 -1.38 0.85 18.96
C VAL A 85 -0.06 0.26 19.39
N VAL A 86 0.58 0.92 20.34
CA VAL A 86 1.82 0.43 20.98
C VAL A 86 1.49 -0.09 22.36
N LEU A 87 1.82 -1.35 22.60
CA LEU A 87 1.72 -2.01 23.89
C LEU A 87 3.13 -2.20 24.44
N ARG A 88 3.38 -1.69 25.64
CA ARG A 88 4.68 -1.81 26.32
C ARG A 88 4.50 -2.44 27.67
N ARG A 89 5.26 -3.52 27.92
CA ARG A 89 5.34 -4.16 29.23
C ARG A 89 6.16 -3.31 30.18
N VAL A 90 5.63 -3.02 31.36
CA VAL A 90 6.28 -2.23 32.41
C VAL A 90 6.33 -3.05 33.68
N ASP A 91 7.53 -3.31 34.14
CA ASP A 91 7.78 -3.99 35.42
C ASP A 91 7.82 -2.96 36.55
N LEU A 92 6.95 -3.12 37.53
CA LEU A 92 6.79 -2.26 38.70
C LEU A 92 7.47 -2.82 39.96
N SER A 93 8.15 -3.94 39.85
CA SER A 93 8.82 -4.60 41.01
C SER A 93 9.78 -3.67 41.77
N ASN A 94 10.40 -2.73 41.08
CA ASN A 94 11.28 -1.73 41.68
C ASN A 94 10.54 -0.53 42.34
N VAL A 95 9.22 -0.44 42.18
CA VAL A 95 8.39 0.68 42.67
C VAL A 95 7.75 0.32 44.03
N PHE A 96 7.46 -0.97 44.23
CA PHE A 96 6.90 -1.47 45.47
C PHE A 96 8.03 -1.90 46.40
N LEU A 97 8.21 -1.18 47.51
CA LEU A 97 9.20 -1.47 48.51
C LEU A 97 9.00 -2.87 49.14
N GLU A 98 10.08 -3.55 49.48
CA GLU A 98 10.41 -4.90 49.92
C GLU A 98 9.48 -5.65 50.91
N ASP A 99 8.24 -5.27 51.19
CA ASP A 99 7.44 -5.84 52.27
C ASP A 99 6.29 -6.77 51.89
N SER A 100 6.20 -7.22 50.63
CA SER A 100 5.16 -8.18 50.21
C SER A 100 5.72 -9.35 49.42
N GLN A 101 5.94 -10.46 50.09
CA GLN A 101 6.36 -11.76 49.51
C GLN A 101 5.25 -12.51 48.74
N GLU A 102 4.11 -11.90 48.47
CA GLU A 102 2.99 -12.51 47.77
C GLU A 102 2.57 -11.62 46.57
N HIS A 103 2.73 -12.12 45.38
CA HIS A 103 2.20 -11.72 44.06
C HIS A 103 3.25 -11.26 43.04
N LYS A 104 3.96 -12.21 42.45
CA LYS A 104 4.88 -11.96 41.33
C LYS A 104 4.18 -11.60 39.99
N ASP A 105 2.89 -11.84 39.83
CA ASP A 105 2.14 -11.53 38.59
C ASP A 105 1.48 -10.15 38.64
N ASP A 106 1.32 -9.52 39.80
CA ASP A 106 0.70 -8.19 39.97
C ASP A 106 1.69 -7.03 39.77
N ASP A 107 3.00 -7.32 39.68
CA ASP A 107 4.03 -6.30 39.51
C ASP A 107 4.27 -5.87 38.05
N VAL A 108 3.52 -6.41 37.12
CA VAL A 108 3.64 -6.10 35.68
C VAL A 108 2.35 -5.51 35.14
N VAL A 109 2.48 -4.38 34.44
CA VAL A 109 1.38 -3.75 33.72
C VAL A 109 1.73 -3.55 32.25
N ILE A 110 0.72 -3.38 31.42
CA ILE A 110 0.89 -3.05 30.01
C ILE A 110 0.47 -1.60 29.78
N ALA A 111 1.41 -0.77 29.42
CA ALA A 111 1.14 0.59 28.96
C ALA A 111 0.69 0.56 27.49
N MET A 112 -0.50 1.07 27.20
CA MET A 112 -1.08 1.13 25.87
C MET A 112 -1.17 2.56 25.39
N TYR A 113 -0.60 2.83 24.22
CA TYR A 113 -0.68 4.12 23.52
C TYR A 113 -1.36 3.93 22.18
N MET A 114 -2.21 4.88 21.76
CA MET A 114 -2.84 4.87 20.45
C MET A 114 -2.44 6.12 19.69
N PHE A 115 -1.79 5.96 18.56
CA PHE A 115 -1.42 7.07 17.68
C PHE A 115 -2.35 7.10 16.47
N ASP A 116 -3.09 8.20 16.29
CA ASP A 116 -3.91 8.40 15.08
C ASP A 116 -2.98 8.58 13.89
N VAL A 117 -2.91 7.58 13.03
CA VAL A 117 -2.09 7.55 11.81
C VAL A 117 -2.92 7.68 10.55
N THR A 118 -4.18 8.12 10.67
CA THR A 118 -5.12 8.21 9.54
C THR A 118 -4.59 9.09 8.42
N GLU A 119 -4.14 10.30 8.76
CA GLU A 119 -3.56 11.22 7.79
C GLU A 119 -2.26 10.69 7.19
N LEU A 120 -1.38 10.10 8.03
CA LEU A 120 -0.14 9.49 7.55
C LEU A 120 -0.42 8.38 6.54
N LYS A 121 -1.35 7.47 6.85
CA LYS A 121 -1.74 6.39 5.93
C LYS A 121 -2.42 6.91 4.67
N ARG A 122 -3.21 7.99 4.78
CA ARG A 122 -3.79 8.66 3.62
C ARG A 122 -2.68 9.20 2.71
N TYR A 123 -1.74 9.98 3.24
CA TYR A 123 -0.63 10.52 2.46
C TYR A 123 0.27 9.43 1.86
N GLN A 124 0.50 8.34 2.58
CA GLN A 124 1.26 7.21 2.06
C GLN A 124 0.55 6.57 0.86
N ARG A 125 -0.78 6.39 0.92
CA ARG A 125 -1.58 5.88 -0.22
C ARG A 125 -1.58 6.84 -1.39
N GLU A 126 -1.86 8.13 -1.14
CA GLU A 126 -1.83 9.18 -2.17
C GLU A 126 -0.46 9.23 -2.86
N ASN A 127 0.62 9.17 -2.10
CA ASN A 127 1.98 9.17 -2.64
C ASN A 127 2.27 7.90 -3.47
N ALA A 128 1.82 6.73 -2.99
CA ALA A 128 1.94 5.49 -3.74
C ALA A 128 1.15 5.56 -5.06
N ASP A 129 -0.10 6.06 -5.02
CA ASP A 129 -0.97 6.20 -6.19
C ASP A 129 -0.41 7.16 -7.25
N GLN A 130 0.39 8.15 -6.84
CA GLN A 130 1.06 9.10 -7.74
C GLN A 130 2.35 8.55 -8.36
N LYS A 131 2.86 7.42 -7.87
CA LYS A 131 4.07 6.80 -8.42
C LYS A 131 3.91 6.53 -9.92
N LEU A 132 4.94 6.86 -10.69
CA LEU A 132 4.91 6.72 -12.15
C LEU A 132 5.41 5.35 -12.58
N TYR A 133 4.71 4.77 -13.52
CA TYR A 133 5.10 3.60 -14.28
C TYR A 133 5.54 4.01 -15.67
N ALA A 134 6.61 3.42 -16.17
CA ALA A 134 7.02 3.52 -17.56
C ALA A 134 6.44 2.36 -18.35
N GLY A 135 5.96 2.63 -19.55
CA GLY A 135 5.45 1.63 -20.47
C GLY A 135 6.06 1.77 -21.86
N LEU A 136 6.31 0.65 -22.50
CA LEU A 136 6.70 0.53 -23.90
C LEU A 136 5.71 -0.39 -24.58
N ALA A 137 5.34 -0.08 -25.82
CA ALA A 137 4.55 -0.97 -26.65
C ALA A 137 5.17 -1.05 -28.04
N ASN A 138 5.31 -2.27 -28.56
CA ASN A 138 5.85 -2.55 -29.89
C ASN A 138 4.81 -3.30 -30.70
N ILE A 139 4.64 -2.91 -31.94
CA ILE A 139 3.88 -3.68 -32.93
C ILE A 139 4.82 -4.77 -33.46
N ASP A 140 4.51 -6.06 -33.15
CA ASP A 140 5.44 -7.15 -33.35
C ASP A 140 5.72 -7.47 -34.82
N ASN A 141 4.66 -7.41 -35.65
CA ASN A 141 4.69 -7.80 -37.06
C ASN A 141 4.51 -6.61 -38.01
N TYR A 142 5.00 -5.44 -37.63
CA TYR A 142 4.82 -4.17 -38.37
C TYR A 142 5.27 -4.28 -39.83
N ASP A 143 6.51 -4.67 -40.08
CA ASP A 143 7.10 -4.72 -41.43
C ASP A 143 6.37 -5.73 -42.30
N GLU A 144 6.08 -6.93 -41.77
CA GLU A 144 5.36 -7.98 -42.49
C GLU A 144 3.97 -7.52 -42.98
N VAL A 145 3.25 -6.79 -42.11
CA VAL A 145 1.90 -6.28 -42.46
C VAL A 145 1.98 -5.13 -43.43
N MET A 146 2.97 -4.24 -43.27
CA MET A 146 3.15 -3.10 -44.17
C MET A 146 3.52 -3.52 -45.60
N GLU A 147 4.42 -4.49 -45.77
CA GLU A 147 4.82 -5.02 -47.07
C GLU A 147 3.66 -5.62 -47.86
N LYS A 148 2.66 -6.17 -47.20
CA LYS A 148 1.50 -6.84 -47.80
C LYS A 148 0.32 -5.92 -48.11
N LEU A 149 0.42 -4.64 -47.71
CA LEU A 149 -0.68 -3.69 -47.86
C LEU A 149 -0.35 -2.59 -48.87
N PRO A 150 -1.32 -2.16 -49.72
CA PRO A 150 -1.22 -0.92 -50.47
C PRO A 150 -1.07 0.29 -49.54
N ASP A 151 -0.33 1.32 -49.98
CA ASP A 151 0.00 2.54 -49.23
C ASP A 151 -1.19 3.19 -48.50
N VAL A 152 -2.33 3.28 -49.20
CA VAL A 152 -3.56 3.85 -48.63
C VAL A 152 -4.07 3.02 -47.44
N LYS A 153 -3.99 1.70 -47.54
CA LYS A 153 -4.41 0.81 -46.44
C LYS A 153 -3.40 0.80 -45.30
N GLN A 154 -2.09 0.94 -45.57
CA GLN A 154 -1.06 1.11 -44.55
C GLN A 154 -1.36 2.34 -43.68
N SER A 155 -1.60 3.48 -44.31
CA SER A 155 -1.92 4.73 -43.61
C SER A 155 -3.19 4.61 -42.76
N LEU A 156 -4.25 3.98 -43.32
CA LEU A 156 -5.51 3.75 -42.60
C LEU A 156 -5.30 2.84 -41.40
N LEU A 157 -4.58 1.70 -41.57
CA LEU A 157 -4.30 0.75 -40.49
C LEU A 157 -3.56 1.43 -39.35
N MET A 158 -2.51 2.17 -39.67
CA MET A 158 -1.72 2.88 -38.62
C MET A 158 -2.55 3.96 -37.94
N ALA A 159 -3.40 4.66 -38.61
CA ALA A 159 -4.32 5.64 -38.00
C ALA A 159 -5.29 4.95 -37.00
N LEU A 160 -5.77 3.75 -37.33
CA LEU A 160 -6.65 2.97 -36.45
C LEU A 160 -5.89 2.45 -35.23
N VAL A 161 -4.68 1.94 -35.41
CA VAL A 161 -3.81 1.47 -34.31
C VAL A 161 -3.44 2.63 -33.38
N ASP A 162 -2.97 3.75 -33.94
CA ASP A 162 -2.65 4.96 -33.17
C ASP A 162 -3.85 5.42 -32.35
N ARG A 163 -5.03 5.46 -32.95
CA ARG A 163 -6.27 5.84 -32.28
C ARG A 163 -6.58 4.88 -31.12
N LYS A 164 -6.49 3.58 -31.35
CA LYS A 164 -6.75 2.55 -30.31
C LYS A 164 -5.81 2.72 -29.13
N ILE A 165 -4.51 2.78 -29.37
CA ILE A 165 -3.49 2.95 -28.33
C ILE A 165 -3.73 4.24 -27.55
N ASN A 166 -3.92 5.37 -28.23
CA ASN A 166 -4.12 6.66 -27.59
C ASN A 166 -5.41 6.73 -26.78
N VAL A 167 -6.52 6.16 -27.27
CA VAL A 167 -7.80 6.14 -26.55
C VAL A 167 -7.71 5.23 -25.33
N TYR A 168 -7.16 4.02 -25.49
CA TYR A 168 -7.02 3.07 -24.38
C TYR A 168 -6.13 3.63 -23.25
N LEU A 169 -4.94 4.09 -23.60
CA LEU A 169 -4.01 4.65 -22.62
C LEU A 169 -4.48 6.01 -22.10
N GLY A 170 -5.19 6.80 -22.88
CA GLY A 170 -5.81 8.05 -22.45
C GLY A 170 -6.85 7.84 -21.34
N ASN A 171 -7.61 6.75 -21.37
CA ASN A 171 -8.54 6.37 -20.30
C ASN A 171 -7.82 6.04 -18.98
N LEU A 172 -6.52 5.80 -19.03
CA LEU A 172 -5.64 5.61 -17.86
C LEU A 172 -4.89 6.89 -17.45
N ASP A 173 -5.32 8.06 -17.98
CA ASP A 173 -4.63 9.33 -17.74
C ASP A 173 -3.12 9.25 -18.08
N ALA A 174 -2.78 8.45 -19.10
CA ALA A 174 -1.40 8.25 -19.53
C ALA A 174 -0.94 9.30 -20.53
N ILE A 175 0.32 9.68 -20.44
CA ILE A 175 1.03 10.42 -21.49
C ILE A 175 1.57 9.39 -22.48
N VAL A 176 1.20 9.50 -23.75
CA VAL A 176 1.59 8.57 -24.82
C VAL A 176 2.39 9.31 -25.88
N LYS A 177 3.46 8.71 -26.35
CA LYS A 177 4.25 9.21 -27.46
C LYS A 177 4.67 8.06 -28.37
N ARG A 178 4.36 8.17 -29.66
CA ARG A 178 4.96 7.32 -30.69
C ARG A 178 6.39 7.75 -30.92
N VAL A 179 7.36 6.85 -30.73
CA VAL A 179 8.80 7.14 -30.81
C VAL A 179 9.42 6.64 -32.10
N GLU A 180 8.88 5.55 -32.65
CA GLU A 180 9.21 4.99 -33.97
C GLU A 180 7.93 4.56 -34.67
N ASN A 181 8.04 4.07 -35.89
CA ASN A 181 6.85 3.66 -36.66
C ASN A 181 6.03 2.57 -35.99
N ASP A 182 6.69 1.68 -35.27
CA ASP A 182 6.14 0.51 -34.59
C ASP A 182 6.22 0.57 -33.08
N LYS A 183 6.79 1.66 -32.49
CA LYS A 183 7.08 1.75 -31.07
C LYS A 183 6.44 2.95 -30.40
N TYR A 184 5.87 2.72 -29.24
CA TYR A 184 5.25 3.70 -28.38
C TYR A 184 5.89 3.68 -27.01
N PHE A 185 6.06 4.86 -26.45
CA PHE A 185 6.40 5.09 -25.05
C PHE A 185 5.21 5.73 -24.35
N PHE A 186 4.92 5.28 -23.12
CA PHE A 186 3.88 5.88 -22.31
C PHE A 186 4.23 5.89 -20.84
N VAL A 187 3.61 6.84 -20.12
CA VAL A 187 3.78 7.00 -18.66
C VAL A 187 2.40 7.13 -18.04
N PHE A 188 2.17 6.42 -16.96
CA PHE A 188 0.91 6.47 -16.23
C PHE A 188 1.14 6.31 -14.72
N ARG A 189 0.11 6.64 -13.92
CA ARG A 189 0.19 6.55 -12.46
C ARG A 189 -0.15 5.16 -11.97
N GLN A 190 0.48 4.74 -10.87
CA GLN A 190 0.29 3.43 -10.24
C GLN A 190 -1.18 3.08 -9.99
N LYS A 191 -2.03 4.05 -9.62
CA LYS A 191 -3.47 3.84 -9.39
C LYS A 191 -4.19 3.12 -10.54
N HIS A 192 -3.71 3.26 -11.78
CA HIS A 192 -4.28 2.63 -12.96
C HIS A 192 -3.72 1.24 -13.27
N MET A 193 -2.66 0.80 -12.58
CA MET A 193 -2.06 -0.52 -12.81
C MET A 193 -3.03 -1.66 -12.53
N LYS A 194 -3.90 -1.48 -11.54
CA LYS A 194 -4.95 -2.46 -11.24
C LYS A 194 -5.90 -2.64 -12.43
N THR A 195 -6.35 -1.56 -13.04
CA THR A 195 -7.23 -1.61 -14.23
C THR A 195 -6.59 -2.38 -15.38
N LEU A 196 -5.30 -2.16 -15.65
CA LEU A 196 -4.56 -2.92 -16.67
C LEU A 196 -4.50 -4.41 -16.37
N ARG A 197 -4.22 -4.78 -15.13
CA ARG A 197 -4.17 -6.18 -14.69
C ARG A 197 -5.53 -6.85 -14.76
N ASP A 198 -6.57 -6.21 -14.22
CA ASP A 198 -7.93 -6.76 -14.18
C ASP A 198 -8.51 -6.95 -15.59
N SER A 199 -8.11 -6.12 -16.57
CA SER A 199 -8.47 -6.28 -17.97
C SER A 199 -7.55 -7.23 -18.75
N ASN A 200 -6.58 -7.86 -18.08
CA ASN A 200 -5.55 -8.68 -18.71
C ASN A 200 -4.86 -7.99 -19.90
N PHE A 201 -4.64 -6.67 -19.79
CA PHE A 201 -4.09 -5.84 -20.87
C PHE A 201 -4.89 -5.94 -22.18
N SER A 202 -6.21 -5.75 -22.11
CA SER A 202 -7.13 -5.90 -23.24
C SER A 202 -6.77 -5.08 -24.50
N LEU A 203 -5.83 -4.13 -24.40
CA LEU A 203 -5.28 -3.42 -25.55
C LEU A 203 -4.66 -4.38 -26.59
N LEU A 204 -4.10 -5.51 -26.15
CA LEU A 204 -3.56 -6.56 -27.04
C LEU A 204 -4.64 -7.04 -27.99
N ASP A 205 -5.77 -7.48 -27.44
CA ASP A 205 -6.93 -7.95 -28.23
C ASP A 205 -7.57 -6.84 -29.04
N GLU A 206 -7.63 -5.63 -28.51
CA GLU A 206 -8.19 -4.47 -29.23
C GLU A 206 -7.37 -4.14 -30.48
N VAL A 207 -6.04 -4.19 -30.41
CA VAL A 207 -5.18 -3.98 -31.61
C VAL A 207 -5.30 -5.14 -32.56
N LYS A 208 -5.30 -6.37 -32.08
CA LYS A 208 -5.44 -7.59 -32.85
C LYS A 208 -6.77 -7.66 -33.63
N SER A 209 -7.83 -7.05 -33.10
CA SER A 209 -9.15 -6.98 -33.73
C SER A 209 -9.23 -6.01 -34.90
N ILE A 210 -8.24 -5.15 -35.14
CA ILE A 210 -8.25 -4.17 -36.23
C ILE A 210 -8.10 -4.91 -37.56
N ASN A 211 -9.07 -4.72 -38.46
CA ASN A 211 -9.08 -5.32 -39.78
C ASN A 211 -9.30 -4.28 -40.84
N VAL A 212 -8.42 -4.22 -41.82
CA VAL A 212 -8.50 -3.37 -43.02
C VAL A 212 -8.72 -4.19 -44.31
N GLY A 213 -9.23 -5.41 -44.16
CA GLY A 213 -9.55 -6.31 -45.27
C GLY A 213 -8.33 -7.00 -45.89
N ASN A 214 -7.28 -7.23 -45.09
CA ASN A 214 -6.05 -7.91 -45.53
C ASN A 214 -5.92 -9.35 -44.98
N GLY A 215 -6.78 -9.77 -44.05
CA GLY A 215 -6.72 -11.10 -43.43
C GLY A 215 -5.54 -11.30 -42.47
N ILE A 216 -4.73 -10.25 -42.23
CA ILE A 216 -3.58 -10.29 -41.33
C ILE A 216 -3.87 -9.40 -40.13
N SER A 217 -3.80 -9.94 -38.93
CA SER A 217 -3.93 -9.19 -37.69
C SER A 217 -2.59 -8.60 -37.27
N MET A 218 -2.60 -7.37 -36.78
CA MET A 218 -1.45 -6.82 -36.07
C MET A 218 -1.41 -7.35 -34.64
N THR A 219 -0.23 -7.67 -34.15
CA THR A 219 0.01 -8.03 -32.74
C THR A 219 0.83 -6.97 -32.05
N LEU A 220 0.62 -6.84 -30.77
CA LEU A 220 1.25 -5.85 -29.91
C LEU A 220 1.93 -6.53 -28.73
N SER A 221 3.16 -6.15 -28.43
CA SER A 221 3.82 -6.49 -27.17
C SER A 221 3.91 -5.27 -26.29
N ILE A 222 3.68 -5.45 -24.97
CA ILE A 222 3.72 -4.37 -23.98
C ILE A 222 4.71 -4.71 -22.87
N GLY A 223 5.59 -3.78 -22.54
CA GLY A 223 6.47 -3.87 -21.38
C GLY A 223 6.17 -2.73 -20.41
N VAL A 224 5.85 -3.07 -19.17
CA VAL A 224 5.64 -2.08 -18.10
C VAL A 224 6.67 -2.27 -17.02
N GLY A 225 7.24 -1.17 -16.54
CA GLY A 225 8.24 -1.16 -15.48
C GLY A 225 7.91 -0.16 -14.38
N THR A 226 8.26 -0.54 -13.18
CA THR A 226 8.25 0.33 -11.99
C THR A 226 9.52 0.12 -11.19
N ASP A 227 9.86 1.10 -10.37
CA ASP A 227 10.89 0.97 -9.35
C ASP A 227 10.21 0.87 -7.98
N ASP A 228 10.32 -0.30 -7.33
CA ASP A 228 9.71 -0.57 -6.02
C ASP A 228 10.63 -0.23 -4.84
N ALA A 229 11.72 0.49 -5.08
CA ALA A 229 12.57 0.97 -3.99
C ALA A 229 11.73 1.78 -2.99
N LYS A 230 11.85 1.45 -1.70
CA LYS A 230 11.15 2.15 -0.62
C LYS A 230 11.66 3.58 -0.46
N GLU A 231 12.93 3.79 -0.73
CA GLU A 231 13.60 5.09 -0.72
C GLU A 231 14.36 5.29 -2.02
N GLY A 232 14.37 6.52 -2.54
CA GLY A 232 15.13 6.89 -3.73
C GLY A 232 14.61 6.27 -5.03
N SER A 233 13.30 5.97 -5.13
CA SER A 233 12.73 5.42 -6.36
C SER A 233 13.01 6.35 -7.55
N SER A 234 13.45 5.77 -8.68
CA SER A 234 13.86 6.49 -9.88
C SER A 234 12.99 6.13 -11.06
N PHE A 235 12.50 7.15 -11.77
CA PHE A 235 11.80 6.91 -13.03
C PHE A 235 12.71 6.30 -14.11
N ALA A 236 14.01 6.63 -14.10
CA ALA A 236 14.99 5.99 -14.98
C ALA A 236 15.04 4.47 -14.78
N LYS A 237 14.97 4.01 -13.51
CA LYS A 237 14.90 2.58 -13.18
C LYS A 237 13.61 1.93 -13.63
N ALA A 238 12.48 2.64 -13.47
CA ALA A 238 11.18 2.18 -14.00
C ALA A 238 11.25 2.00 -15.53
N TYR A 239 11.88 2.93 -16.24
CA TYR A 239 12.08 2.82 -17.68
C TYR A 239 12.99 1.65 -18.08
N GLU A 240 14.09 1.41 -17.36
CA GLU A 240 14.95 0.23 -17.58
C GLU A 240 14.19 -1.08 -17.36
N ASN A 241 13.35 -1.13 -16.33
CA ASN A 241 12.50 -2.27 -16.06
C ASN A 241 11.45 -2.48 -17.19
N ALA A 242 10.88 -1.40 -17.74
CA ALA A 242 9.98 -1.48 -18.89
C ALA A 242 10.70 -2.00 -20.14
N ARG A 243 11.93 -1.55 -20.39
CA ARG A 243 12.76 -2.07 -21.49
C ARG A 243 13.08 -3.57 -21.34
N THR A 244 13.38 -4.00 -20.14
CA THR A 244 13.60 -5.41 -19.84
C THR A 244 12.31 -6.20 -20.05
N ALA A 245 11.17 -5.69 -19.56
CA ALA A 245 9.87 -6.35 -19.67
C ALA A 245 9.45 -6.54 -21.12
N ILE A 246 9.56 -5.50 -21.96
CA ILE A 246 9.20 -5.63 -23.38
C ILE A 246 10.13 -6.59 -24.13
N GLY A 247 11.43 -6.59 -23.82
CA GLY A 247 12.38 -7.56 -24.37
C GLY A 247 12.00 -9.02 -24.02
N LEU A 248 11.52 -9.23 -22.79
CA LEU A 248 11.05 -10.54 -22.34
C LEU A 248 9.73 -10.95 -23.04
N ALA A 249 8.79 -10.03 -23.24
CA ALA A 249 7.55 -10.28 -23.97
C ALA A 249 7.84 -10.67 -25.43
N LEU A 250 8.68 -9.92 -26.11
CA LEU A 250 9.12 -10.20 -27.49
C LEU A 250 9.88 -11.53 -27.59
N GLY A 251 10.79 -11.79 -26.63
CA GLY A 251 11.57 -13.05 -26.58
C GLY A 251 10.72 -14.30 -26.39
N ARG A 252 9.48 -14.16 -25.91
CA ARG A 252 8.50 -15.26 -25.77
C ARG A 252 7.57 -15.40 -26.98
N GLY A 253 7.81 -14.65 -28.02
CA GLY A 253 7.02 -14.72 -29.27
C GLY A 253 6.11 -13.52 -29.51
N GLY A 254 6.08 -12.54 -28.64
CA GLY A 254 5.21 -11.35 -28.75
C GLY A 254 3.76 -11.63 -28.37
N ASP A 255 2.86 -10.69 -28.77
CA ASP A 255 1.40 -10.75 -28.52
C ASP A 255 1.05 -10.92 -27.04
N GLN A 256 1.80 -10.25 -26.17
CA GLN A 256 1.64 -10.32 -24.71
C GLN A 256 2.16 -9.07 -24.02
N ALA A 257 1.74 -8.89 -22.77
CA ALA A 257 2.29 -7.87 -21.89
C ALA A 257 3.16 -8.50 -20.80
N ALA A 258 4.27 -7.84 -20.44
CA ALA A 258 5.10 -8.17 -19.30
C ALA A 258 5.20 -6.97 -18.36
N VAL A 259 5.10 -7.21 -17.06
CA VAL A 259 5.26 -6.20 -16.01
C VAL A 259 6.44 -6.58 -15.15
N LYS A 260 7.43 -5.69 -15.05
CA LYS A 260 8.62 -5.88 -14.21
C LYS A 260 8.64 -4.91 -13.05
N SER A 261 8.78 -5.46 -11.84
CA SER A 261 8.91 -4.75 -10.59
C SER A 261 10.05 -5.38 -9.77
N GLY A 262 11.14 -4.66 -9.60
CA GLY A 262 12.37 -5.24 -9.04
C GLY A 262 12.81 -6.48 -9.81
N GLU A 263 12.95 -7.60 -9.11
CA GLU A 263 13.30 -8.90 -9.73
C GLU A 263 12.08 -9.68 -10.23
N GLN A 264 10.86 -9.26 -9.91
CA GLN A 264 9.64 -9.97 -10.32
C GLN A 264 9.19 -9.56 -11.71
N VAL A 265 8.81 -10.56 -12.52
CA VAL A 265 8.18 -10.37 -13.83
C VAL A 265 6.89 -11.17 -13.89
N THR A 266 5.82 -10.51 -14.30
CA THR A 266 4.50 -11.12 -14.51
C THR A 266 4.07 -10.92 -15.94
N TYR A 267 3.47 -11.94 -16.56
CA TYR A 267 3.03 -11.93 -17.95
C TYR A 267 1.51 -11.95 -18.03
N TYR A 268 0.96 -11.32 -19.09
CA TYR A 268 -0.46 -11.19 -19.40
C TYR A 268 -0.66 -11.33 -20.92
N GLY A 269 -1.83 -11.86 -21.34
CA GLY A 269 -2.19 -12.11 -22.74
C GLY A 269 -2.30 -13.56 -23.09
#